data_dceebc17cd6529c49a3bdd527bfa58cd
#
_entry.id   dceebc17cd6529c49a3bdd527bfa58cd
#
_cell.length_a   1.000
_cell.length_b   1.000
_cell.length_c   1.000
_cell.angle_alpha   90.00
_cell.angle_beta   90.00
_cell.angle_gamma   90.00
#
_symmetry.space_group_name_H-M   'P 1'
#
loop_
_entity.id
_entity.type
_entity.pdbx_description
1 polymer ?
#
loop_
_entity_poly.entity_id
_entity_poly.type
_entity_poly.pdbx_seq_one_letter_code
_entity_poly.pdbx_strand_id
1 'polypeptide(L)'
;MTNKFNYEEIQKLLISSLFNQQHKITEAGTIIDPKFFKNENYREIYVALQDLYGKSEAEEISEVELYSNLIDKGLKPDTQFIVSLSNADTSQSPLALAELLKKKYVQSETKELLTKQLKELDENPDVLSVISESEEKLANLASDIIPKTKVDFAETVNEVVEKASSENEVDLDVVPLFNPQMNKVLNGGWQKGSLNTIGARTGVGKTVFAINAAEAACAAGKTVLFFSLEMTRNELAERMLSSVSGVASYKLKPGSHRTPSENERIAQATETMANFSLVVEDDSDITIDYIRSKAKAQAASPEGLDLIIVDYLQLINPGTNRSHANREQQVAAMSRGLKVLAKDLQVPIMILVQLNRESKDEDENRLPSKADIRESAGIAADSNVVLIIHRKYRDESPDPKALFIIDKNRGGQADKKFQVRCVLEKSMFVDVEPEEDEVEVTRTDLTNLDEEDTNILDNSFIDTVADNDDEFDSLFEEL
;
A
#
# COMPACT_ATOMS: atom_id res chain seq x y z
N MET A 1 33.99 14.70 -20.47
CA MET A 1 34.73 13.53 -21.01
C MET A 1 33.84 12.33 -21.40
N THR A 2 32.52 12.45 -21.40
CA THR A 2 31.54 11.32 -21.42
C THR A 2 31.09 10.87 -22.82
N ASN A 3 31.66 11.36 -23.91
CA ASN A 3 31.17 11.06 -25.27
C ASN A 3 32.19 10.32 -26.17
N LYS A 4 33.27 9.75 -25.62
CA LYS A 4 34.31 9.09 -26.39
C LYS A 4 34.10 7.60 -26.69
N PHE A 5 33.31 6.89 -25.83
CA PHE A 5 33.13 5.44 -25.96
C PHE A 5 31.67 5.12 -26.32
N ASN A 6 31.48 4.21 -27.25
CA ASN A 6 30.17 3.63 -27.53
C ASN A 6 29.82 2.58 -26.47
N TYR A 7 28.58 2.09 -26.48
CA TYR A 7 28.09 1.18 -25.45
C TYR A 7 28.83 -0.16 -25.42
N GLU A 8 29.18 -0.69 -26.59
CA GLU A 8 29.91 -1.96 -26.73
C GLU A 8 31.36 -1.85 -26.26
N GLU A 9 32.02 -0.75 -26.58
CA GLU A 9 33.38 -0.46 -26.09
C GLU A 9 33.45 -0.38 -24.58
N ILE A 10 32.44 0.22 -23.93
CA ILE A 10 32.39 0.28 -22.46
C ILE A 10 32.26 -1.10 -21.85
N GLN A 11 31.41 -2.00 -22.39
CA GLN A 11 31.27 -3.37 -21.93
C GLN A 11 32.61 -4.12 -22.04
N LYS A 12 33.26 -4.00 -23.17
CA LYS A 12 34.58 -4.64 -23.43
C LYS A 12 35.62 -4.15 -22.44
N LEU A 13 35.77 -2.82 -22.30
CA LEU A 13 36.74 -2.20 -21.40
C LEU A 13 36.51 -2.58 -19.95
N LEU A 14 35.25 -2.65 -19.52
CA LEU A 14 34.91 -3.03 -18.16
C LEU A 14 35.31 -4.48 -17.85
N ILE A 15 34.98 -5.43 -18.73
CA ILE A 15 35.39 -6.83 -18.58
C ILE A 15 36.90 -6.95 -18.47
N SER A 16 37.62 -6.31 -19.40
CA SER A 16 39.08 -6.33 -19.41
C SER A 16 39.69 -5.70 -18.15
N SER A 17 39.13 -4.58 -17.70
CA SER A 17 39.58 -3.90 -16.48
C SER A 17 39.30 -4.73 -15.22
N LEU A 18 38.15 -5.40 -15.13
CA LEU A 18 37.80 -6.29 -14.02
C LEU A 18 38.69 -7.55 -14.01
N PHE A 19 38.99 -8.12 -15.17
CA PHE A 19 39.89 -9.27 -15.27
C PHE A 19 41.29 -8.97 -14.74
N ASN A 20 41.83 -7.78 -15.06
CA ASN A 20 43.15 -7.35 -14.59
C ASN A 20 43.19 -6.76 -13.17
N GLN A 21 42.04 -6.38 -12.63
CA GLN A 21 41.87 -5.83 -11.26
C GLN A 21 40.79 -6.63 -10.49
N GLN A 22 41.02 -7.94 -10.35
CA GLN A 22 40.02 -8.90 -9.85
C GLN A 22 39.50 -8.57 -8.45
N HIS A 23 40.33 -7.95 -7.60
CA HIS A 23 39.92 -7.48 -6.28
C HIS A 23 38.77 -6.43 -6.32
N LYS A 24 38.48 -5.86 -7.49
CA LYS A 24 37.35 -4.93 -7.70
C LYS A 24 36.06 -5.61 -8.17
N ILE A 25 36.04 -6.92 -8.41
CA ILE A 25 34.87 -7.66 -8.92
C ILE A 25 33.69 -7.55 -7.93
N THR A 26 33.95 -7.77 -6.64
CA THR A 26 32.91 -7.68 -5.61
C THR A 26 32.35 -6.26 -5.50
N GLU A 27 33.22 -5.25 -5.48
CA GLU A 27 32.81 -3.84 -5.40
C GLU A 27 32.02 -3.42 -6.65
N ALA A 28 32.48 -3.81 -7.84
CA ALA A 28 31.76 -3.58 -9.08
C ALA A 28 30.38 -4.28 -9.10
N GLY A 29 30.28 -5.46 -8.50
CA GLY A 29 29.03 -6.22 -8.35
C GLY A 29 27.95 -5.49 -7.53
N THR A 30 28.31 -4.50 -6.72
CA THR A 30 27.33 -3.64 -6.03
C THR A 30 26.73 -2.57 -6.94
N ILE A 31 27.41 -2.25 -8.06
CA ILE A 31 27.04 -1.21 -9.03
C ILE A 31 26.33 -1.81 -10.24
N ILE A 32 26.82 -2.99 -10.70
CA ILE A 32 26.43 -3.61 -11.98
C ILE A 32 25.51 -4.81 -11.75
N ASP A 33 24.38 -4.78 -12.45
CA ASP A 33 23.56 -5.98 -12.69
C ASP A 33 23.97 -6.60 -14.03
N PRO A 34 24.06 -7.93 -14.17
CA PRO A 34 24.34 -8.60 -15.44
C PRO A 34 23.46 -8.14 -16.61
N LYS A 35 22.23 -7.71 -16.36
CA LYS A 35 21.31 -7.16 -17.36
C LYS A 35 21.83 -5.90 -18.05
N PHE A 36 22.80 -5.20 -17.43
CA PHE A 36 23.43 -4.01 -18.03
C PHE A 36 24.36 -4.36 -19.20
N PHE A 37 24.67 -5.62 -19.43
CA PHE A 37 25.37 -6.07 -20.61
C PHE A 37 24.38 -6.49 -21.68
N LYS A 38 24.22 -5.67 -22.74
CA LYS A 38 23.36 -6.00 -23.90
C LYS A 38 23.97 -7.11 -24.77
N ASN A 39 25.31 -7.20 -24.81
CA ASN A 39 26.00 -8.27 -25.50
C ASN A 39 26.03 -9.51 -24.59
N GLU A 40 25.43 -10.60 -25.06
CA GLU A 40 25.30 -11.84 -24.32
C GLU A 40 26.67 -12.43 -23.95
N ASN A 41 27.65 -12.40 -24.84
CA ASN A 41 29.00 -12.91 -24.57
C ASN A 41 29.65 -12.15 -23.40
N TYR A 42 29.55 -10.82 -23.38
CA TYR A 42 30.13 -10.03 -22.28
C TYR A 42 29.37 -10.25 -20.96
N ARG A 43 28.05 -10.44 -21.01
CA ARG A 43 27.25 -10.77 -19.83
C ARG A 43 27.69 -12.09 -19.20
N GLU A 44 27.84 -13.12 -20.02
CA GLU A 44 28.24 -14.46 -19.54
C GLU A 44 29.67 -14.46 -19.01
N ILE A 45 30.58 -13.73 -19.63
CA ILE A 45 31.96 -13.55 -19.11
C ILE A 45 31.93 -12.84 -17.75
N TYR A 46 31.12 -11.79 -17.59
CA TYR A 46 30.99 -11.10 -16.31
C TYR A 46 30.44 -12.02 -15.20
N VAL A 47 29.40 -12.78 -15.50
CA VAL A 47 28.84 -13.76 -14.55
C VAL A 47 29.86 -14.86 -14.20
N ALA A 48 30.66 -15.33 -15.18
CA ALA A 48 31.70 -16.31 -14.94
C ALA A 48 32.82 -15.76 -14.04
N LEU A 49 33.20 -14.50 -14.24
CA LEU A 49 34.19 -13.81 -13.40
C LEU A 49 33.71 -13.68 -11.95
N GLN A 50 32.43 -13.33 -11.73
CA GLN A 50 31.84 -13.25 -10.39
C GLN A 50 31.79 -14.63 -9.70
N ASP A 51 31.37 -15.67 -10.43
CA ASP A 51 31.26 -17.03 -9.91
C ASP A 51 32.65 -17.62 -9.54
N LEU A 52 33.65 -17.40 -10.38
CA LEU A 52 35.01 -17.87 -10.13
C LEU A 52 35.64 -17.13 -8.96
N TYR A 53 35.53 -15.81 -8.94
CA TYR A 53 36.07 -14.97 -7.86
C TYR A 53 35.44 -15.31 -6.49
N GLY A 54 34.12 -15.60 -6.47
CA GLY A 54 33.45 -16.03 -5.23
C GLY A 54 33.82 -17.42 -4.73
N LYS A 55 34.42 -18.27 -5.57
CA LYS A 55 34.86 -19.62 -5.20
C LYS A 55 36.37 -19.74 -4.92
N SER A 56 37.15 -18.76 -5.41
CA SER A 56 38.61 -18.77 -5.29
C SER A 56 39.04 -18.24 -3.92
N GLU A 57 39.62 -19.10 -3.08
CA GLU A 57 40.27 -18.70 -1.84
C GLU A 57 41.69 -18.16 -2.15
N ALA A 58 41.82 -17.00 -2.84
CA ALA A 58 43.10 -16.28 -3.02
C ALA A 58 43.96 -16.58 -4.28
N GLU A 59 43.50 -17.29 -5.28
CA GLU A 59 44.22 -17.38 -6.55
C GLU A 59 43.62 -16.45 -7.62
N GLU A 60 44.48 -15.77 -8.42
CA GLU A 60 44.05 -14.96 -9.54
C GLU A 60 43.45 -15.86 -10.64
N ILE A 61 42.26 -15.50 -11.12
CA ILE A 61 41.57 -16.19 -12.21
C ILE A 61 42.40 -16.01 -13.49
N SER A 62 42.80 -17.13 -14.09
CA SER A 62 43.53 -17.18 -15.35
C SER A 62 42.56 -17.18 -16.54
N GLU A 63 43.06 -16.81 -17.72
CA GLU A 63 42.29 -16.87 -18.99
C GLU A 63 41.84 -18.30 -19.30
N VAL A 64 42.68 -19.31 -18.99
CA VAL A 64 42.40 -20.72 -19.22
C VAL A 64 41.24 -21.20 -18.30
N GLU A 65 41.26 -20.77 -17.05
CA GLU A 65 40.23 -21.11 -16.09
C GLU A 65 38.88 -20.46 -16.44
N LEU A 66 38.92 -19.18 -16.83
CA LEU A 66 37.71 -18.46 -17.32
C LEU A 66 37.15 -19.16 -18.57
N TYR A 67 37.99 -19.47 -19.53
CA TYR A 67 37.58 -20.17 -20.76
C TYR A 67 36.98 -21.55 -20.47
N SER A 68 37.62 -22.35 -19.60
CA SER A 68 37.10 -23.65 -19.21
C SER A 68 35.76 -23.57 -18.55
N ASN A 69 35.54 -22.61 -17.60
CA ASN A 69 34.26 -22.39 -16.93
C ASN A 69 33.13 -22.05 -17.90
N LEU A 70 33.42 -21.22 -18.92
CA LEU A 70 32.43 -20.86 -19.93
C LEU A 70 32.07 -22.05 -20.82
N ILE A 71 33.05 -22.90 -21.21
CA ILE A 71 32.78 -24.13 -21.97
C ILE A 71 32.00 -25.14 -21.13
N ASP A 72 32.29 -25.32 -19.85
CA ASP A 72 31.58 -26.22 -18.94
C ASP A 72 30.09 -25.80 -18.78
N LYS A 73 29.81 -24.51 -18.89
CA LYS A 73 28.44 -23.95 -18.94
C LYS A 73 27.77 -24.12 -20.31
N GLY A 74 28.43 -24.74 -21.30
CA GLY A 74 27.88 -24.95 -22.65
C GLY A 74 27.93 -23.73 -23.55
N LEU A 75 28.70 -22.69 -23.19
CA LEU A 75 28.83 -21.46 -23.94
C LEU A 75 29.94 -21.59 -25.00
N LYS A 76 29.90 -20.68 -25.99
CA LYS A 76 30.94 -20.59 -27.06
C LYS A 76 31.65 -19.24 -26.96
N PRO A 77 32.58 -19.07 -26.01
CA PRO A 77 33.24 -17.79 -25.82
C PRO A 77 34.15 -17.44 -26.97
N ASP A 78 34.30 -16.14 -27.24
CA ASP A 78 35.29 -15.62 -28.19
C ASP A 78 36.69 -15.80 -27.62
N THR A 79 37.41 -16.81 -28.12
CA THR A 79 38.77 -17.16 -27.68
C THR A 79 39.76 -16.00 -27.87
N GLN A 80 39.64 -15.25 -28.96
CA GLN A 80 40.54 -14.11 -29.22
C GLN A 80 40.33 -12.98 -28.21
N PHE A 81 39.07 -12.75 -27.83
CA PHE A 81 38.74 -11.76 -26.80
C PHE A 81 39.28 -12.18 -25.44
N ILE A 82 39.06 -13.45 -25.00
CA ILE A 82 39.55 -13.94 -23.71
C ILE A 82 41.08 -13.84 -23.61
N VAL A 83 41.82 -14.30 -24.63
CA VAL A 83 43.29 -14.16 -24.69
C VAL A 83 43.74 -12.69 -24.68
N SER A 84 42.93 -11.76 -25.16
CA SER A 84 43.25 -10.34 -25.15
C SER A 84 43.06 -9.66 -23.78
N LEU A 85 42.38 -10.32 -22.79
CA LEU A 85 42.05 -9.70 -21.50
C LEU A 85 43.27 -9.27 -20.70
N SER A 86 44.32 -10.13 -20.63
CA SER A 86 45.56 -9.85 -19.88
C SER A 86 46.38 -8.71 -20.51
N ASN A 87 46.20 -8.47 -21.80
CA ASN A 87 46.97 -7.44 -22.54
C ASN A 87 46.20 -6.11 -22.68
N ALA A 88 45.05 -5.99 -22.06
CA ALA A 88 44.22 -4.79 -22.17
C ALA A 88 44.78 -3.63 -21.33
N ASP A 89 44.60 -2.39 -21.85
CA ASP A 89 44.94 -1.18 -21.11
C ASP A 89 44.07 -1.03 -19.86
N THR A 90 44.67 -1.07 -18.67
CA THR A 90 44.03 -0.98 -17.36
C THR A 90 44.08 0.42 -16.74
N SER A 91 44.39 1.44 -17.53
CA SER A 91 44.50 2.83 -17.07
C SER A 91 43.19 3.40 -16.52
N GLN A 92 42.07 2.73 -16.79
CA GLN A 92 40.73 3.17 -16.34
C GLN A 92 40.25 2.37 -15.11
N SER A 93 39.64 3.06 -14.15
CA SER A 93 39.07 2.44 -12.99
C SER A 93 37.86 1.55 -13.37
N PRO A 94 37.82 0.27 -12.96
CA PRO A 94 36.68 -0.61 -13.19
C PRO A 94 35.37 -0.03 -12.65
N LEU A 95 35.41 0.63 -11.49
CA LEU A 95 34.23 1.25 -10.86
C LEU A 95 33.69 2.42 -11.67
N ALA A 96 34.59 3.25 -12.24
CA ALA A 96 34.17 4.34 -13.12
C ALA A 96 33.54 3.83 -14.43
N LEU A 97 34.06 2.72 -14.96
CA LEU A 97 33.48 2.05 -16.14
C LEU A 97 32.14 1.38 -15.78
N ALA A 98 31.99 0.83 -14.58
CA ALA A 98 30.76 0.26 -14.05
C ALA A 98 29.65 1.32 -14.00
N GLU A 99 29.91 2.45 -13.39
CA GLU A 99 28.99 3.58 -13.34
C GLU A 99 28.64 4.11 -14.75
N LEU A 100 29.61 4.15 -15.65
CA LEU A 100 29.37 4.57 -17.01
C LEU A 100 28.50 3.56 -17.78
N LEU A 101 28.72 2.25 -17.60
CA LEU A 101 27.90 1.19 -18.20
C LEU A 101 26.45 1.30 -17.72
N LYS A 102 26.25 1.40 -16.41
CA LYS A 102 24.94 1.60 -15.78
C LYS A 102 24.20 2.79 -16.38
N LYS A 103 24.85 3.94 -16.46
CA LYS A 103 24.28 5.16 -17.05
C LYS A 103 23.91 4.98 -18.53
N LYS A 104 24.76 4.31 -19.30
CA LYS A 104 24.51 4.07 -20.72
C LYS A 104 23.38 3.06 -20.95
N TYR A 105 23.29 2.03 -20.10
CA TYR A 105 22.17 1.09 -20.11
C TYR A 105 20.84 1.83 -19.92
N VAL A 106 20.70 2.60 -18.86
CA VAL A 106 19.46 3.33 -18.58
C VAL A 106 19.13 4.32 -19.69
N GLN A 107 20.13 5.02 -20.22
CA GLN A 107 19.95 5.94 -21.37
C GLN A 107 19.42 5.21 -22.61
N SER A 108 19.93 4.00 -22.89
CA SER A 108 19.49 3.18 -24.03
C SER A 108 18.07 2.66 -23.83
N GLU A 109 17.77 2.07 -22.67
CA GLU A 109 16.45 1.53 -22.33
C GLU A 109 15.37 2.63 -22.32
N THR A 110 15.70 3.81 -21.74
CA THR A 110 14.79 4.97 -21.78
C THR A 110 14.47 5.39 -23.21
N LYS A 111 15.49 5.44 -24.08
CA LYS A 111 15.29 5.82 -25.49
C LYS A 111 14.43 4.78 -26.23
N GLU A 112 14.69 3.50 -26.02
CA GLU A 112 13.92 2.41 -26.61
C GLU A 112 12.46 2.45 -26.14
N LEU A 113 12.25 2.65 -24.84
CA LEU A 113 10.93 2.78 -24.22
C LEU A 113 10.15 3.96 -24.83
N LEU A 114 10.73 5.16 -24.84
CA LEU A 114 10.08 6.34 -25.39
C LEU A 114 9.76 6.19 -26.90
N THR A 115 10.64 5.53 -27.65
CA THR A 115 10.39 5.27 -29.06
C THR A 115 9.23 4.28 -29.29
N LYS A 116 9.13 3.27 -28.42
CA LYS A 116 8.03 2.32 -28.45
C LYS A 116 6.71 2.99 -28.11
N GLN A 117 6.71 3.82 -27.06
CA GLN A 117 5.53 4.55 -26.62
C GLN A 117 4.98 5.53 -27.64
N LEU A 118 5.87 6.23 -28.35
CA LEU A 118 5.43 7.11 -29.45
C LEU A 118 4.65 6.34 -30.52
N LYS A 119 5.05 5.10 -30.83
CA LYS A 119 4.30 4.25 -31.76
C LYS A 119 2.99 3.75 -31.19
N GLU A 120 2.99 3.36 -29.91
CA GLU A 120 1.79 2.88 -29.22
C GLU A 120 0.73 3.99 -29.09
N LEU A 121 1.12 5.24 -28.88
CA LEU A 121 0.20 6.38 -28.86
C LEU A 121 -0.51 6.62 -30.20
N ASP A 122 0.16 6.30 -31.32
CA ASP A 122 -0.44 6.43 -32.66
C ASP A 122 -1.43 5.30 -32.97
N GLU A 123 -1.28 4.12 -32.34
CA GLU A 123 -2.03 2.88 -32.63
C GLU A 123 -3.11 2.56 -31.59
N ASN A 124 -2.96 3.04 -30.35
CA ASN A 124 -3.84 2.69 -29.22
C ASN A 124 -4.79 3.84 -28.84
N PRO A 125 -6.12 3.66 -28.90
CA PRO A 125 -7.08 4.70 -28.49
C PRO A 125 -7.08 4.96 -26.97
N ASP A 126 -6.56 4.06 -26.15
CA ASP A 126 -6.46 4.22 -24.70
C ASP A 126 -5.15 4.89 -24.29
N VAL A 127 -5.09 6.19 -24.46
CA VAL A 127 -3.92 7.03 -24.15
C VAL A 127 -3.52 6.95 -22.67
N LEU A 128 -4.48 6.83 -21.75
CA LEU A 128 -4.21 6.77 -20.31
C LEU A 128 -3.49 5.46 -19.93
N SER A 129 -3.86 4.34 -20.54
CA SER A 129 -3.16 3.06 -20.34
C SER A 129 -1.70 3.16 -20.79
N VAL A 130 -1.44 3.77 -21.94
CA VAL A 130 -0.08 3.95 -22.48
C VAL A 130 0.76 4.85 -21.54
N ILE A 131 0.18 5.92 -20.99
CA ILE A 131 0.87 6.82 -20.06
C ILE A 131 1.19 6.08 -18.75
N SER A 132 0.24 5.36 -18.15
CA SER A 132 0.46 4.62 -16.89
C SER A 132 1.53 3.54 -17.02
N GLU A 133 1.52 2.78 -18.12
CA GLU A 133 2.54 1.78 -18.40
C GLU A 133 3.92 2.42 -18.58
N SER A 134 3.94 3.61 -19.17
CA SER A 134 5.13 4.42 -19.37
C SER A 134 5.74 4.87 -18.05
N GLU A 135 4.92 5.42 -17.15
CA GLU A 135 5.34 5.87 -15.84
C GLU A 135 5.95 4.73 -15.02
N GLU A 136 5.30 3.55 -15.01
CA GLU A 136 5.81 2.39 -14.29
C GLU A 136 7.19 1.95 -14.81
N LYS A 137 7.35 1.85 -16.14
CA LYS A 137 8.62 1.45 -16.76
C LYS A 137 9.72 2.48 -16.53
N LEU A 138 9.40 3.78 -16.63
CA LEU A 138 10.35 4.85 -16.35
C LEU A 138 10.77 4.89 -14.88
N ALA A 139 9.84 4.67 -13.95
CA ALA A 139 10.14 4.58 -12.52
C ALA A 139 11.07 3.40 -12.21
N ASN A 140 10.84 2.23 -12.85
CA ASN A 140 11.70 1.07 -12.72
C ASN A 140 13.11 1.33 -13.24
N LEU A 141 13.26 2.00 -14.40
CA LEU A 141 14.55 2.40 -14.92
C LEU A 141 15.26 3.45 -14.05
N ALA A 142 14.50 4.38 -13.46
CA ALA A 142 15.04 5.35 -12.53
C ALA A 142 15.58 4.68 -11.25
N SER A 143 14.93 3.64 -10.77
CA SER A 143 15.38 2.86 -9.61
C SER A 143 16.73 2.16 -9.83
N ASP A 144 17.06 1.86 -11.07
CA ASP A 144 18.38 1.31 -11.43
C ASP A 144 19.51 2.35 -11.32
N ILE A 145 19.17 3.66 -11.41
CA ILE A 145 20.16 4.75 -11.26
C ILE A 145 20.36 5.13 -9.81
N ILE A 146 19.26 5.17 -9.06
CA ILE A 146 19.28 5.56 -7.63
C ILE A 146 20.13 4.52 -6.91
N PRO A 147 21.23 4.90 -6.25
CA PRO A 147 21.94 3.97 -5.38
C PRO A 147 20.90 3.36 -4.43
N LYS A 148 20.89 2.04 -4.32
CA LYS A 148 20.17 1.38 -3.22
C LYS A 148 20.93 1.79 -1.96
N THR A 149 20.62 2.97 -1.42
CA THR A 149 21.01 3.33 -0.08
C THR A 149 20.46 2.22 0.80
N LYS A 150 21.35 1.42 1.35
CA LYS A 150 20.96 0.58 2.49
C LYS A 150 20.46 1.59 3.50
N VAL A 151 19.12 1.73 3.63
CA VAL A 151 18.55 2.40 4.78
C VAL A 151 19.11 1.61 5.96
N ASP A 152 19.91 2.26 6.77
CA ASP A 152 20.46 1.60 7.94
C ASP A 152 19.27 1.31 8.86
N PHE A 153 19.04 0.02 9.10
CA PHE A 153 17.92 -0.39 9.94
C PHE A 153 18.02 0.26 11.34
N ALA A 154 19.23 0.55 11.80
CA ALA A 154 19.47 1.28 13.03
C ALA A 154 18.92 2.72 13.00
N GLU A 155 19.04 3.43 11.87
CA GLU A 155 18.40 4.75 11.70
C GLU A 155 16.87 4.63 11.80
N THR A 156 16.29 3.62 11.15
CA THR A 156 14.84 3.37 11.22
C THR A 156 14.38 3.05 12.66
N VAL A 157 15.18 2.29 13.42
CA VAL A 157 14.90 1.99 14.83
C VAL A 157 14.94 3.27 15.66
N ASN A 158 15.95 4.13 15.45
CA ASN A 158 16.06 5.41 16.17
C ASN A 158 14.86 6.32 15.88
N GLU A 159 14.42 6.43 14.62
CA GLU A 159 13.20 7.17 14.27
C GLU A 159 11.95 6.66 15.00
N VAL A 160 11.81 5.33 15.11
CA VAL A 160 10.70 4.72 15.86
C VAL A 160 10.78 5.04 17.35
N VAL A 161 11.98 5.00 17.93
CA VAL A 161 12.19 5.34 19.35
C VAL A 161 11.91 6.80 19.61
N GLU A 162 12.38 7.71 18.74
CA GLU A 162 12.10 9.15 18.85
C GLU A 162 10.59 9.42 18.79
N LYS A 163 9.87 8.79 17.86
CA LYS A 163 8.41 8.89 17.78
C LYS A 163 7.71 8.35 19.02
N ALA A 164 8.16 7.22 19.54
CA ALA A 164 7.60 6.62 20.76
C ALA A 164 7.89 7.45 22.02
N SER A 165 8.98 8.19 22.04
CA SER A 165 9.39 9.06 23.17
C SER A 165 8.77 10.45 23.11
N SER A 166 8.13 10.84 22.00
CA SER A 166 7.47 12.13 21.90
C SER A 166 6.19 12.13 22.76
N GLU A 167 6.12 13.06 23.70
CA GLU A 167 4.95 13.27 24.58
C GLU A 167 3.72 13.84 23.84
N ASN A 168 3.80 14.05 22.54
CA ASN A 168 2.68 14.51 21.73
C ASN A 168 1.70 13.35 21.53
N GLU A 169 0.58 13.39 22.22
CA GLU A 169 -0.51 12.41 22.15
C GLU A 169 -1.18 12.29 20.77
N VAL A 170 -0.92 13.21 19.86
CA VAL A 170 -1.52 13.22 18.52
C VAL A 170 -0.48 12.85 17.48
N ASP A 171 -0.53 11.61 17.00
CA ASP A 171 0.21 11.23 15.79
C ASP A 171 -0.42 11.97 14.59
N LEU A 172 0.25 13.03 14.13
CA LEU A 172 -0.17 13.83 12.96
C LEU A 172 -0.15 13.03 11.66
N ASP A 173 0.41 11.83 11.70
CA ASP A 173 0.58 10.93 10.56
C ASP A 173 -0.63 10.00 10.30
N VAL A 174 -1.69 10.10 11.10
CA VAL A 174 -2.91 9.29 10.94
C VAL A 174 -4.08 10.15 10.42
N VAL A 175 -5.05 9.48 9.80
CA VAL A 175 -6.32 10.11 9.41
C VAL A 175 -7.42 9.65 10.36
N PRO A 176 -7.98 10.56 11.18
CA PRO A 176 -8.98 10.19 12.17
C PRO A 176 -10.31 9.80 11.52
N LEU A 177 -11.05 8.93 12.22
CA LEU A 177 -12.43 8.61 11.91
C LEU A 177 -13.39 9.40 12.79
N PHE A 178 -14.65 9.41 12.39
CA PHE A 178 -15.74 10.07 13.12
C PHE A 178 -16.09 9.42 14.47
N ASN A 179 -15.67 8.17 14.71
CA ASN A 179 -15.97 7.43 15.95
C ASN A 179 -14.73 7.35 16.85
N PRO A 180 -14.74 7.92 18.07
CA PRO A 180 -13.61 7.94 18.99
C PRO A 180 -13.14 6.54 19.45
N GLN A 181 -14.08 5.60 19.61
CA GLN A 181 -13.74 4.23 20.04
C GLN A 181 -12.95 3.50 18.94
N MET A 182 -13.33 3.69 17.66
CA MET A 182 -12.55 3.16 16.53
C MET A 182 -11.16 3.79 16.48
N ASN A 183 -11.05 5.09 16.67
CA ASN A 183 -9.75 5.77 16.69
C ASN A 183 -8.83 5.18 17.76
N LYS A 184 -9.37 4.91 18.96
CA LYS A 184 -8.60 4.28 20.04
C LYS A 184 -8.07 2.89 19.66
N VAL A 185 -8.88 2.05 18.99
CA VAL A 185 -8.46 0.70 18.57
C VAL A 185 -7.52 0.72 17.37
N LEU A 186 -7.62 1.77 16.53
CA LEU A 186 -6.80 1.96 15.32
C LEU A 186 -5.59 2.90 15.56
N ASN A 187 -5.20 3.11 16.83
CA ASN A 187 -4.06 3.97 17.20
C ASN A 187 -4.15 5.38 16.57
N GLY A 188 -5.29 6.04 16.73
CA GLY A 188 -5.55 7.39 16.23
C GLY A 188 -6.37 7.46 14.93
N GLY A 189 -6.41 6.40 14.13
CA GLY A 189 -7.15 6.39 12.86
C GLY A 189 -6.54 5.51 11.77
N TRP A 190 -6.78 5.85 10.52
CA TRP A 190 -6.19 5.17 9.37
C TRP A 190 -4.70 5.46 9.26
N GLN A 191 -3.88 4.43 9.29
CA GLN A 191 -2.42 4.53 9.23
C GLN A 191 -1.95 4.77 7.79
N LYS A 192 -0.88 5.55 7.60
CA LYS A 192 -0.24 5.78 6.29
C LYS A 192 0.12 4.47 5.60
N GLY A 193 -0.04 4.42 4.28
CA GLY A 193 0.26 3.24 3.47
C GLY A 193 -0.65 2.04 3.72
N SER A 194 -1.76 2.22 4.46
CA SER A 194 -2.72 1.15 4.74
C SER A 194 -3.81 1.04 3.67
N LEU A 195 -4.27 -0.19 3.43
CA LEU A 195 -5.50 -0.48 2.73
C LEU A 195 -6.55 -0.92 3.75
N ASN A 196 -7.68 -0.22 3.80
CA ASN A 196 -8.72 -0.42 4.79
C ASN A 196 -10.03 -0.76 4.08
N THR A 197 -10.59 -1.91 4.38
CA THR A 197 -11.79 -2.43 3.72
C THR A 197 -13.00 -2.31 4.64
N ILE A 198 -14.05 -1.68 4.12
CA ILE A 198 -15.35 -1.53 4.79
C ILE A 198 -16.35 -2.42 4.09
N GLY A 199 -16.73 -3.52 4.74
CA GLY A 199 -17.72 -4.47 4.24
C GLY A 199 -19.12 -4.18 4.77
N ALA A 200 -20.12 -4.15 3.88
CA ALA A 200 -21.50 -4.03 4.29
C ALA A 200 -22.45 -4.71 3.31
N ARG A 201 -23.63 -5.12 3.79
CA ARG A 201 -24.76 -5.51 2.93
C ARG A 201 -25.40 -4.27 2.31
N THR A 202 -26.14 -4.46 1.23
CA THR A 202 -26.89 -3.37 0.57
C THR A 202 -27.87 -2.72 1.54
N GLY A 203 -27.92 -1.39 1.56
CA GLY A 203 -28.85 -0.62 2.40
C GLY A 203 -28.46 -0.49 3.86
N VAL A 204 -27.35 -1.05 4.32
CA VAL A 204 -26.89 -1.00 5.72
C VAL A 204 -26.24 0.33 6.11
N GLY A 205 -25.79 1.14 5.12
CA GLY A 205 -25.14 2.43 5.36
C GLY A 205 -23.67 2.50 4.97
N LYS A 206 -23.24 1.67 4.02
CA LYS A 206 -21.85 1.64 3.52
C LYS A 206 -21.36 3.04 3.08
N THR A 207 -22.08 3.68 2.16
CA THR A 207 -21.78 5.04 1.67
C THR A 207 -21.89 6.11 2.78
N VAL A 208 -22.82 5.92 3.74
CA VAL A 208 -22.93 6.80 4.92
C VAL A 208 -21.64 6.76 5.74
N PHE A 209 -21.05 5.58 5.94
CA PHE A 209 -19.76 5.45 6.61
C PHE A 209 -18.66 6.21 5.87
N ALA A 210 -18.62 6.07 4.53
CA ALA A 210 -17.62 6.76 3.71
C ALA A 210 -17.75 8.29 3.79
N ILE A 211 -18.98 8.79 3.78
CA ILE A 211 -19.28 10.23 3.94
C ILE A 211 -18.78 10.72 5.31
N ASN A 212 -19.17 10.03 6.39
CA ASN A 212 -18.76 10.44 7.75
C ASN A 212 -17.23 10.33 7.95
N ALA A 213 -16.58 9.35 7.32
CA ALA A 213 -15.11 9.26 7.34
C ALA A 213 -14.44 10.42 6.58
N ALA A 214 -14.99 10.80 5.42
CA ALA A 214 -14.51 11.97 4.66
C ALA A 214 -14.71 13.28 5.43
N GLU A 215 -15.87 13.46 6.07
CA GLU A 215 -16.17 14.62 6.92
C GLU A 215 -15.19 14.74 8.08
N ALA A 216 -14.95 13.64 8.80
CA ALA A 216 -14.01 13.64 9.91
C ALA A 216 -12.57 13.95 9.48
N ALA A 217 -12.14 13.41 8.34
CA ALA A 217 -10.85 13.69 7.76
C ALA A 217 -10.71 15.17 7.37
N CYS A 218 -11.69 15.71 6.63
CA CYS A 218 -11.70 17.13 6.22
C CYS A 218 -11.77 18.07 7.43
N ALA A 219 -12.56 17.74 8.44
CA ALA A 219 -12.64 18.52 9.68
C ALA A 219 -11.31 18.54 10.45
N ALA A 220 -10.49 17.51 10.30
CA ALA A 220 -9.12 17.45 10.83
C ALA A 220 -8.07 18.10 9.90
N GLY A 221 -8.50 18.84 8.87
CA GLY A 221 -7.63 19.54 7.92
C GLY A 221 -6.94 18.61 6.90
N LYS A 222 -7.44 17.39 6.72
CA LYS A 222 -6.91 16.42 5.76
C LYS A 222 -7.51 16.58 4.38
N THR A 223 -6.71 16.34 3.33
CA THR A 223 -7.17 16.35 1.94
C THR A 223 -7.67 14.95 1.54
N VAL A 224 -8.91 14.89 1.05
CA VAL A 224 -9.59 13.64 0.69
C VAL A 224 -9.86 13.59 -0.82
N LEU A 225 -9.48 12.49 -1.46
CA LEU A 225 -9.86 12.15 -2.84
C LEU A 225 -10.89 11.02 -2.80
N PHE A 226 -12.12 11.34 -3.20
CA PHE A 226 -13.27 10.45 -3.14
C PHE A 226 -13.71 10.01 -4.54
N PHE A 227 -13.56 8.72 -4.86
CA PHE A 227 -14.09 8.11 -6.07
C PHE A 227 -15.48 7.56 -5.79
N SER A 228 -16.50 8.24 -6.28
CA SER A 228 -17.92 7.89 -6.13
C SER A 228 -18.45 7.23 -7.40
N LEU A 229 -18.35 5.88 -7.46
CA LEU A 229 -18.71 5.12 -8.66
C LEU A 229 -20.20 4.73 -8.73
N GLU A 230 -20.91 4.86 -7.60
CA GLU A 230 -22.33 4.51 -7.49
C GLU A 230 -23.23 5.77 -7.51
N MET A 231 -22.71 6.90 -7.03
CA MET A 231 -23.49 8.12 -6.84
C MET A 231 -22.85 9.31 -7.55
N THR A 232 -23.69 10.22 -8.04
CA THR A 232 -23.23 11.49 -8.59
C THR A 232 -22.65 12.40 -7.50
N ARG A 233 -21.78 13.33 -7.89
CA ARG A 233 -21.22 14.37 -7.00
C ARG A 233 -22.32 15.16 -6.28
N ASN A 234 -23.42 15.48 -6.97
CA ASN A 234 -24.53 16.20 -6.38
C ASN A 234 -25.24 15.39 -5.28
N GLU A 235 -25.47 14.10 -5.49
CA GLU A 235 -26.07 13.22 -4.47
C GLU A 235 -25.14 13.05 -3.27
N LEU A 236 -23.85 12.93 -3.50
CA LEU A 236 -22.84 12.86 -2.43
C LEU A 236 -22.84 14.16 -1.61
N ALA A 237 -22.82 15.33 -2.27
CA ALA A 237 -22.85 16.65 -1.63
C ALA A 237 -24.14 16.86 -0.83
N GLU A 238 -25.31 16.44 -1.36
CA GLU A 238 -26.58 16.49 -0.64
C GLU A 238 -26.55 15.66 0.64
N ARG A 239 -26.03 14.43 0.57
CA ARG A 239 -25.91 13.56 1.76
C ARG A 239 -24.92 14.10 2.77
N MET A 240 -23.80 14.65 2.33
CA MET A 240 -22.81 15.29 3.19
C MET A 240 -23.39 16.53 3.86
N LEU A 241 -24.10 17.39 3.12
CA LEU A 241 -24.80 18.54 3.68
C LEU A 241 -25.86 18.12 4.71
N SER A 242 -26.59 17.02 4.45
CA SER A 242 -27.55 16.45 5.41
C SER A 242 -26.86 15.98 6.69
N SER A 243 -25.71 15.35 6.57
CA SER A 243 -24.90 14.90 7.70
C SER A 243 -24.39 16.06 8.53
N VAL A 244 -23.68 17.01 7.92
CA VAL A 244 -23.06 18.15 8.62
C VAL A 244 -24.11 19.09 9.24
N SER A 245 -25.23 19.33 8.54
CA SER A 245 -26.30 20.20 9.06
C SER A 245 -27.23 19.49 10.08
N GLY A 246 -27.25 18.16 10.08
CA GLY A 246 -28.23 17.36 10.86
C GLY A 246 -29.67 17.56 10.38
N VAL A 247 -29.87 18.04 9.12
CA VAL A 247 -31.17 18.18 8.47
C VAL A 247 -31.41 16.99 7.57
N ALA A 248 -32.57 16.35 7.67
CA ALA A 248 -32.87 15.17 6.88
C ALA A 248 -32.80 15.42 5.36
N SER A 249 -32.20 14.51 4.59
CA SER A 249 -31.93 14.65 3.15
C SER A 249 -33.18 15.01 2.34
N TYR A 250 -34.37 14.46 2.68
CA TYR A 250 -35.59 14.76 1.99
C TYR A 250 -36.01 16.24 2.13
N LYS A 251 -35.58 16.93 3.20
CA LYS A 251 -35.81 18.37 3.41
C LYS A 251 -34.87 19.26 2.59
N LEU A 252 -33.79 18.71 2.03
CA LEU A 252 -32.91 19.46 1.13
C LEU A 252 -33.45 19.51 -0.30
N LYS A 253 -34.49 18.74 -0.62
CA LYS A 253 -35.12 18.74 -1.93
C LYS A 253 -35.89 20.06 -2.20
N PRO A 254 -36.00 20.51 -3.47
CA PRO A 254 -36.77 21.64 -3.85
C PRO A 254 -38.26 21.55 -3.39
N GLY A 255 -38.80 22.61 -2.85
CA GLY A 255 -40.20 22.66 -2.38
C GLY A 255 -40.43 22.05 -0.99
N SER A 256 -39.41 21.53 -0.33
CA SER A 256 -39.53 21.00 1.03
C SER A 256 -39.70 22.13 2.07
N HIS A 257 -40.54 21.90 3.06
CA HIS A 257 -40.72 22.80 4.19
C HIS A 257 -39.57 22.67 5.18
N ARG A 258 -38.91 23.79 5.48
CA ARG A 258 -37.83 23.88 6.48
C ARG A 258 -38.15 24.94 7.51
N THR A 259 -37.81 24.70 8.75
CA THR A 259 -37.87 25.68 9.82
C THR A 259 -36.75 26.73 9.68
N PRO A 260 -36.89 27.94 10.28
CA PRO A 260 -35.80 28.90 10.33
C PRO A 260 -34.50 28.33 10.91
N SER A 261 -34.58 27.54 11.98
CA SER A 261 -33.42 26.85 12.61
C SER A 261 -32.76 25.83 11.68
N GLU A 262 -33.52 25.09 10.87
CA GLU A 262 -32.96 24.20 9.85
C GLU A 262 -32.22 24.97 8.75
N ASN A 263 -32.77 26.11 8.30
CA ASN A 263 -32.08 26.94 7.32
C ASN A 263 -30.76 27.52 7.87
N GLU A 264 -30.76 27.94 9.14
CA GLU A 264 -29.56 28.42 9.82
C GLU A 264 -28.48 27.32 9.90
N ARG A 265 -28.84 26.09 10.30
CA ARG A 265 -27.90 24.95 10.33
C ARG A 265 -27.37 24.58 8.95
N ILE A 266 -28.19 24.66 7.90
CA ILE A 266 -27.74 24.45 6.52
C ILE A 266 -26.72 25.54 6.13
N ALA A 267 -26.96 26.81 6.48
CA ALA A 267 -26.02 27.89 6.18
C ALA A 267 -24.67 27.68 6.89
N GLN A 268 -24.69 27.33 8.18
CA GLN A 268 -23.49 27.02 8.95
C GLN A 268 -22.75 25.81 8.38
N ALA A 269 -23.46 24.72 8.02
CA ALA A 269 -22.88 23.55 7.37
C ALA A 269 -22.23 23.88 6.03
N THR A 270 -22.85 24.76 5.23
CA THR A 270 -22.28 25.21 3.95
C THR A 270 -20.98 25.98 4.16
N GLU A 271 -20.91 26.85 5.16
CA GLU A 271 -19.67 27.54 5.53
C GLU A 271 -18.58 26.58 6.00
N THR A 272 -18.94 25.61 6.83
CA THR A 272 -18.01 24.56 7.28
C THR A 272 -17.45 23.75 6.09
N MET A 273 -18.34 23.27 5.21
CA MET A 273 -17.97 22.47 4.05
C MET A 273 -17.15 23.24 3.00
N ALA A 274 -17.29 24.56 2.93
CA ALA A 274 -16.46 25.40 2.06
C ALA A 274 -14.96 25.34 2.41
N ASN A 275 -14.63 24.95 3.64
CA ASN A 275 -13.25 24.78 4.10
C ASN A 275 -12.74 23.32 3.96
N PHE A 276 -13.56 22.39 3.45
CA PHE A 276 -13.16 21.00 3.26
C PHE A 276 -12.25 20.85 2.03
N SER A 277 -11.10 20.24 2.21
CA SER A 277 -10.24 19.84 1.11
C SER A 277 -10.71 18.48 0.57
N LEU A 278 -11.79 18.48 -0.22
CA LEU A 278 -12.44 17.29 -0.76
C LEU A 278 -12.50 17.36 -2.29
N VAL A 279 -11.85 16.43 -2.95
CA VAL A 279 -11.93 16.23 -4.40
C VAL A 279 -12.80 15.02 -4.68
N VAL A 280 -13.87 15.20 -5.46
CA VAL A 280 -14.81 14.12 -5.82
C VAL A 280 -14.73 13.82 -7.31
N GLU A 281 -14.46 12.54 -7.62
CA GLU A 281 -14.50 11.96 -8.97
C GLU A 281 -15.73 11.04 -9.06
N ASP A 282 -16.68 11.38 -9.91
CA ASP A 282 -17.96 10.66 -10.06
C ASP A 282 -18.15 10.03 -11.45
N ASP A 283 -17.05 9.82 -12.17
CA ASP A 283 -17.05 9.01 -13.38
C ASP A 283 -17.20 7.52 -13.01
N SER A 284 -18.16 6.84 -13.61
CA SER A 284 -18.50 5.45 -13.31
C SER A 284 -17.68 4.42 -14.09
N ASP A 285 -16.93 4.83 -15.13
CA ASP A 285 -16.13 3.93 -15.97
C ASP A 285 -14.63 4.19 -15.78
N ILE A 286 -14.15 4.09 -14.55
CA ILE A 286 -12.73 4.30 -14.23
C ILE A 286 -11.99 2.99 -14.02
N THR A 287 -10.70 3.00 -14.37
CA THR A 287 -9.76 1.89 -14.16
C THR A 287 -8.87 2.15 -12.94
N ILE A 288 -8.16 1.12 -12.47
CA ILE A 288 -7.12 1.28 -11.43
C ILE A 288 -6.03 2.26 -11.87
N ASP A 289 -5.68 2.28 -13.14
CA ASP A 289 -4.65 3.18 -13.66
C ASP A 289 -5.12 4.64 -13.66
N TYR A 290 -6.41 4.88 -13.91
CA TYR A 290 -7.00 6.21 -13.72
C TYR A 290 -6.93 6.67 -12.25
N ILE A 291 -7.34 5.79 -11.30
CA ILE A 291 -7.24 6.07 -9.86
C ILE A 291 -5.80 6.40 -9.47
N ARG A 292 -4.84 5.60 -9.94
CA ARG A 292 -3.40 5.81 -9.68
C ARG A 292 -2.92 7.16 -10.19
N SER A 293 -3.26 7.50 -11.43
CA SER A 293 -2.86 8.76 -12.06
C SER A 293 -3.43 9.98 -11.32
N LYS A 294 -4.73 9.95 -11.01
CA LYS A 294 -5.40 11.02 -10.24
C LYS A 294 -4.83 11.17 -8.84
N ALA A 295 -4.61 10.05 -8.13
CA ALA A 295 -4.05 10.07 -6.78
C ALA A 295 -2.62 10.64 -6.76
N LYS A 296 -1.77 10.27 -7.73
CA LYS A 296 -0.42 10.85 -7.88
C LYS A 296 -0.47 12.34 -8.18
N ALA A 297 -1.36 12.76 -9.09
CA ALA A 297 -1.53 14.17 -9.43
C ALA A 297 -1.99 14.99 -8.22
N GLN A 298 -2.97 14.47 -7.45
CA GLN A 298 -3.44 15.13 -6.23
C GLN A 298 -2.36 15.17 -5.16
N ALA A 299 -1.61 14.09 -4.95
CA ALA A 299 -0.51 14.05 -3.98
C ALA A 299 0.63 15.03 -4.31
N ALA A 300 0.81 15.35 -5.59
CA ALA A 300 1.80 16.33 -6.06
C ALA A 300 1.25 17.78 -6.06
N SER A 301 -0.03 18.01 -5.77
CA SER A 301 -0.62 19.34 -5.70
C SER A 301 -0.21 20.06 -4.40
N PRO A 302 -0.36 21.40 -4.31
CA PRO A 302 -0.06 22.14 -3.10
C PRO A 302 -0.88 21.72 -1.87
N GLU A 303 -2.10 21.22 -2.09
CA GLU A 303 -3.01 20.74 -1.06
C GLU A 303 -2.61 19.36 -0.53
N GLY A 304 -1.79 18.61 -1.31
CA GLY A 304 -1.40 17.26 -0.97
C GLY A 304 -2.55 16.24 -1.02
N LEU A 305 -2.35 15.07 -0.39
CA LEU A 305 -3.35 14.01 -0.32
C LEU A 305 -3.15 13.20 0.97
N ASP A 306 -4.20 13.08 1.78
CA ASP A 306 -4.15 12.35 3.06
C ASP A 306 -5.03 11.10 3.08
N LEU A 307 -6.10 11.04 2.27
CA LEU A 307 -7.02 9.89 2.24
C LEU A 307 -7.59 9.68 0.84
N ILE A 308 -7.64 8.43 0.42
CA ILE A 308 -8.37 8.01 -0.79
C ILE A 308 -9.55 7.15 -0.37
N ILE A 309 -10.75 7.46 -0.89
CA ILE A 309 -11.98 6.67 -0.67
C ILE A 309 -12.47 6.15 -2.03
N VAL A 310 -12.85 4.87 -2.10
CA VAL A 310 -13.41 4.25 -3.31
C VAL A 310 -14.75 3.59 -2.97
N ASP A 311 -15.84 4.14 -3.46
CA ASP A 311 -17.21 3.62 -3.28
C ASP A 311 -17.82 3.16 -4.62
N TYR A 312 -17.78 1.87 -4.94
CA TYR A 312 -17.19 0.73 -4.28
C TYR A 312 -16.32 -0.10 -5.25
N LEU A 313 -15.42 -0.89 -4.71
CA LEU A 313 -14.36 -1.60 -5.45
C LEU A 313 -14.87 -2.41 -6.66
N GLN A 314 -16.00 -3.10 -6.52
CA GLN A 314 -16.53 -3.96 -7.57
C GLN A 314 -17.10 -3.19 -8.79
N LEU A 315 -17.21 -1.88 -8.74
CA LEU A 315 -17.61 -1.06 -9.91
C LEU A 315 -16.42 -0.63 -10.78
N ILE A 316 -15.20 -0.77 -10.29
CA ILE A 316 -14.01 -0.42 -11.06
C ILE A 316 -13.93 -1.30 -12.32
N ASN A 317 -13.63 -0.68 -13.47
CA ASN A 317 -13.40 -1.37 -14.72
C ASN A 317 -12.02 -2.07 -14.65
N PRO A 318 -11.95 -3.41 -14.87
CA PRO A 318 -10.69 -4.15 -14.82
C PRO A 318 -9.71 -3.82 -15.97
N GLY A 319 -10.15 -3.06 -17.00
CA GLY A 319 -9.39 -2.77 -18.20
C GLY A 319 -9.36 -3.93 -19.21
N THR A 320 -8.94 -3.63 -20.44
CA THR A 320 -8.97 -4.58 -21.57
C THR A 320 -8.02 -5.76 -21.41
N ASN A 321 -6.88 -5.57 -20.78
CA ASN A 321 -5.86 -6.62 -20.60
C ASN A 321 -6.26 -7.72 -19.61
N ARG A 322 -7.34 -7.55 -18.84
CA ARG A 322 -7.80 -8.50 -17.81
C ARG A 322 -9.22 -9.03 -18.07
N SER A 323 -9.80 -8.76 -19.22
CA SER A 323 -11.17 -9.15 -19.57
C SER A 323 -11.40 -10.68 -19.58
N HIS A 324 -10.35 -11.47 -19.77
CA HIS A 324 -10.41 -12.94 -19.78
C HIS A 324 -10.24 -13.60 -18.40
N ALA A 325 -9.88 -12.83 -17.37
CA ALA A 325 -9.73 -13.36 -16.01
C ALA A 325 -11.10 -13.55 -15.33
N ASN A 326 -11.19 -14.52 -14.44
CA ASN A 326 -12.35 -14.70 -13.57
C ASN A 326 -12.57 -13.42 -12.72
N ARG A 327 -13.83 -13.07 -12.43
CA ARG A 327 -14.20 -11.89 -11.66
C ARG A 327 -13.48 -11.78 -10.32
N GLU A 328 -13.34 -12.88 -9.60
CA GLU A 328 -12.59 -12.94 -8.34
C GLU A 328 -11.12 -12.55 -8.54
N GLN A 329 -10.46 -13.03 -9.58
CA GLN A 329 -9.08 -12.67 -9.92
C GLN A 329 -8.95 -11.19 -10.30
N GLN A 330 -9.93 -10.64 -11.01
CA GLN A 330 -9.97 -9.22 -11.35
C GLN A 330 -10.04 -8.36 -10.09
N VAL A 331 -10.97 -8.68 -9.19
CA VAL A 331 -11.18 -7.95 -7.92
C VAL A 331 -9.95 -8.06 -7.02
N ALA A 332 -9.34 -9.24 -6.91
CA ALA A 332 -8.09 -9.44 -6.17
C ALA A 332 -6.93 -8.61 -6.75
N ALA A 333 -6.81 -8.55 -8.08
CA ALA A 333 -5.78 -7.73 -8.73
C ALA A 333 -6.00 -6.23 -8.50
N MET A 334 -7.26 -5.75 -8.50
CA MET A 334 -7.60 -4.37 -8.18
C MET A 334 -7.26 -4.02 -6.73
N SER A 335 -7.63 -4.88 -5.78
CA SER A 335 -7.26 -4.74 -4.36
C SER A 335 -5.75 -4.65 -4.18
N ARG A 336 -5.00 -5.57 -4.83
CA ARG A 336 -3.54 -5.57 -4.81
C ARG A 336 -2.96 -4.28 -5.38
N GLY A 337 -3.50 -3.78 -6.49
CA GLY A 337 -3.08 -2.51 -7.10
C GLY A 337 -3.28 -1.32 -6.16
N LEU A 338 -4.43 -1.25 -5.47
CA LEU A 338 -4.69 -0.21 -4.47
C LEU A 338 -3.80 -0.34 -3.24
N LYS A 339 -3.47 -1.58 -2.79
CA LYS A 339 -2.52 -1.78 -1.70
C LYS A 339 -1.12 -1.28 -2.05
N VAL A 340 -0.65 -1.53 -3.27
CA VAL A 340 0.64 -0.99 -3.76
C VAL A 340 0.57 0.53 -3.80
N LEU A 341 -0.48 1.11 -4.37
CA LEU A 341 -0.66 2.56 -4.43
C LEU A 341 -0.64 3.22 -3.05
N ALA A 342 -1.33 2.64 -2.06
CA ALA A 342 -1.31 3.13 -0.67
C ALA A 342 0.12 3.19 -0.11
N LYS A 343 0.91 2.14 -0.34
CA LYS A 343 2.31 2.07 0.11
C LYS A 343 3.21 3.07 -0.62
N ASP A 344 3.02 3.23 -1.93
CA ASP A 344 3.85 4.11 -2.75
C ASP A 344 3.64 5.58 -2.39
N LEU A 345 2.37 5.98 -2.20
CA LEU A 345 2.01 7.34 -1.82
C LEU A 345 2.12 7.60 -0.31
N GLN A 346 2.27 6.57 0.53
CA GLN A 346 2.17 6.67 1.99
C GLN A 346 0.84 7.31 2.44
N VAL A 347 -0.26 7.01 1.72
CA VAL A 347 -1.61 7.51 1.98
C VAL A 347 -2.52 6.33 2.30
N PRO A 348 -3.37 6.37 3.35
CA PRO A 348 -4.39 5.36 3.57
C PRO A 348 -5.42 5.36 2.44
N ILE A 349 -5.80 4.16 2.01
CA ILE A 349 -6.89 3.96 1.06
C ILE A 349 -8.01 3.21 1.77
N MET A 350 -9.21 3.77 1.72
CA MET A 350 -10.45 3.13 2.18
C MET A 350 -11.23 2.64 0.98
N ILE A 351 -11.49 1.32 0.92
CA ILE A 351 -12.33 0.72 -0.11
C ILE A 351 -13.61 0.19 0.51
N LEU A 352 -14.71 0.46 -0.16
CA LEU A 352 -15.99 -0.10 0.21
C LEU A 352 -16.24 -1.38 -0.59
N VAL A 353 -16.78 -2.41 0.06
CA VAL A 353 -17.06 -3.70 -0.58
C VAL A 353 -18.44 -4.21 -0.17
N GLN A 354 -19.08 -4.92 -1.07
CA GLN A 354 -20.36 -5.53 -0.81
C GLN A 354 -20.19 -6.93 -0.25
N LEU A 355 -20.93 -7.27 0.82
CA LEU A 355 -21.01 -8.61 1.39
C LEU A 355 -22.00 -9.46 0.62
N ASN A 356 -21.79 -10.78 0.63
CA ASN A 356 -22.74 -11.77 0.13
C ASN A 356 -24.08 -11.68 0.89
N ARG A 357 -25.15 -12.05 0.22
CA ARG A 357 -26.44 -12.28 0.89
C ARG A 357 -26.33 -13.56 1.71
N GLU A 358 -26.98 -13.59 2.89
CA GLU A 358 -27.16 -14.85 3.60
C GLU A 358 -27.89 -15.87 2.71
N SER A 359 -27.42 -17.13 2.70
CA SER A 359 -28.24 -18.23 2.26
C SER A 359 -29.44 -18.36 3.23
N LYS A 360 -30.62 -18.76 2.74
CA LYS A 360 -31.82 -18.94 3.56
C LYS A 360 -31.65 -19.97 4.71
N ASP A 361 -30.53 -20.71 4.70
CA ASP A 361 -30.18 -21.78 5.62
C ASP A 361 -29.12 -21.37 6.65
N GLU A 362 -28.66 -20.13 6.64
CA GLU A 362 -27.69 -19.62 7.63
C GLU A 362 -28.42 -19.13 8.89
N ASP A 363 -27.81 -19.38 10.05
CA ASP A 363 -28.28 -18.92 11.36
C ASP A 363 -28.49 -17.39 11.35
N GLU A 364 -29.72 -16.92 11.53
CA GLU A 364 -30.05 -15.49 11.55
C GLU A 364 -29.27 -14.69 12.62
N ASN A 365 -28.69 -15.37 13.59
CA ASN A 365 -27.88 -14.79 14.65
C ASN A 365 -26.39 -14.70 14.32
N ARG A 366 -25.95 -15.30 13.20
CA ARG A 366 -24.54 -15.23 12.81
C ARG A 366 -24.18 -13.81 12.37
N LEU A 367 -23.15 -13.22 13.02
CA LEU A 367 -22.58 -11.95 12.60
C LEU A 367 -21.76 -12.14 11.32
N PRO A 368 -21.83 -11.21 10.35
CA PRO A 368 -21.01 -11.24 9.18
C PRO A 368 -19.52 -11.03 9.53
N SER A 369 -18.66 -11.64 8.72
CA SER A 369 -17.20 -11.61 8.88
C SER A 369 -16.51 -11.30 7.54
N LYS A 370 -15.17 -11.18 7.55
CA LYS A 370 -14.37 -11.05 6.33
C LYS A 370 -14.56 -12.19 5.31
N ALA A 371 -15.01 -13.36 5.76
CA ALA A 371 -15.31 -14.49 4.86
C ALA A 371 -16.55 -14.22 3.99
N ASP A 372 -17.43 -13.32 4.41
CA ASP A 372 -18.65 -12.97 3.68
C ASP A 372 -18.43 -11.87 2.63
N ILE A 373 -17.21 -11.35 2.51
CA ILE A 373 -16.88 -10.38 1.47
C ILE A 373 -16.97 -11.09 0.10
N ARG A 374 -17.79 -10.58 -0.79
CA ARG A 374 -18.04 -11.16 -2.11
C ARG A 374 -16.80 -11.11 -3.00
N GLU A 375 -16.49 -12.23 -3.67
CA GLU A 375 -15.39 -12.33 -4.64
C GLU A 375 -13.97 -12.10 -4.10
N SER A 376 -13.66 -12.45 -2.81
CA SER A 376 -12.54 -11.79 -2.20
C SER A 376 -11.73 -12.42 -1.09
N ALA A 377 -11.34 -13.64 -1.15
CA ALA A 377 -10.23 -14.08 -0.30
C ALA A 377 -8.99 -13.15 -0.44
N GLY A 378 -8.78 -12.57 -1.63
CA GLY A 378 -7.71 -11.60 -1.93
C GLY A 378 -7.85 -10.27 -1.21
N ILE A 379 -9.06 -9.64 -1.18
CA ILE A 379 -9.27 -8.32 -0.54
C ILE A 379 -8.93 -8.38 0.95
N ALA A 380 -9.46 -9.38 1.66
CA ALA A 380 -9.18 -9.54 3.08
C ALA A 380 -7.70 -9.80 3.37
N ALA A 381 -6.99 -10.51 2.47
CA ALA A 381 -5.55 -10.75 2.60
C ALA A 381 -4.73 -9.47 2.45
N ASP A 382 -5.03 -8.62 1.45
CA ASP A 382 -4.32 -7.37 1.16
C ASP A 382 -4.59 -6.27 2.18
N SER A 383 -5.78 -6.27 2.81
CA SER A 383 -6.20 -5.23 3.77
C SER A 383 -5.40 -5.25 5.06
N ASN A 384 -5.11 -4.06 5.57
CA ASN A 384 -4.58 -3.85 6.93
C ASN A 384 -5.69 -3.96 7.97
N VAL A 385 -6.82 -3.32 7.69
CA VAL A 385 -8.02 -3.36 8.52
C VAL A 385 -9.18 -3.85 7.67
N VAL A 386 -10.02 -4.72 8.25
CA VAL A 386 -11.33 -5.09 7.71
C VAL A 386 -12.37 -4.75 8.76
N LEU A 387 -13.23 -3.80 8.42
CA LEU A 387 -14.35 -3.37 9.23
C LEU A 387 -15.64 -3.81 8.54
N ILE A 388 -16.52 -4.45 9.29
CA ILE A 388 -17.82 -4.89 8.81
C ILE A 388 -18.91 -4.04 9.48
N ILE A 389 -19.80 -3.49 8.67
CA ILE A 389 -21.00 -2.81 9.17
C ILE A 389 -22.16 -3.79 9.13
N HIS A 390 -22.76 -4.07 10.29
CA HIS A 390 -23.91 -4.95 10.43
C HIS A 390 -25.10 -4.19 11.00
N ARG A 391 -26.28 -4.41 10.41
CA ARG A 391 -27.56 -3.95 10.94
C ARG A 391 -28.54 -5.10 10.89
N LYS A 392 -29.24 -5.29 11.99
CA LYS A 392 -30.32 -6.25 12.11
C LYS A 392 -31.61 -5.59 11.64
N TYR A 393 -32.34 -6.24 10.73
CA TYR A 393 -33.68 -5.82 10.34
C TYR A 393 -34.69 -6.51 11.25
N ARG A 394 -35.64 -5.73 11.75
CA ARG A 394 -36.79 -6.27 12.46
C ARG A 394 -38.03 -5.97 11.61
N ASP A 395 -38.71 -7.04 11.23
CA ASP A 395 -39.93 -7.00 10.41
C ASP A 395 -39.77 -6.06 9.19
N GLU A 396 -40.56 -5.00 9.10
CA GLU A 396 -40.57 -4.07 7.96
C GLU A 396 -39.71 -2.81 8.19
N SER A 397 -39.15 -2.60 9.37
CA SER A 397 -38.38 -1.42 9.70
C SER A 397 -36.94 -1.80 10.12
N PRO A 398 -35.89 -1.20 9.52
CA PRO A 398 -34.54 -1.46 9.95
C PRO A 398 -34.33 -0.95 11.39
N ASP A 399 -33.66 -1.76 12.21
CA ASP A 399 -33.22 -1.34 13.55
C ASP A 399 -32.30 -0.12 13.42
N PRO A 400 -32.56 0.98 14.12
CA PRO A 400 -31.70 2.15 14.09
C PRO A 400 -30.30 1.90 14.66
N LYS A 401 -30.08 0.83 15.42
CA LYS A 401 -28.77 0.40 15.91
C LYS A 401 -28.00 -0.34 14.82
N ALA A 402 -26.72 -0.02 14.70
CA ALA A 402 -25.76 -0.73 13.84
C ALA A 402 -24.56 -1.19 14.68
N LEU A 403 -23.89 -2.23 14.22
CA LEU A 403 -22.70 -2.78 14.84
C LEU A 403 -21.52 -2.61 13.88
N PHE A 404 -20.45 -1.97 14.32
CA PHE A 404 -19.17 -1.92 13.63
C PHE A 404 -18.29 -3.02 14.21
N ILE A 405 -17.80 -3.92 13.36
CA ILE A 405 -16.98 -5.07 13.73
C ILE A 405 -15.61 -4.92 13.06
N ILE A 406 -14.56 -4.73 13.83
CA ILE A 406 -13.18 -4.78 13.33
C ILE A 406 -12.76 -6.25 13.30
N ASP A 407 -12.98 -6.91 12.16
CA ASP A 407 -12.72 -8.34 11.96
C ASP A 407 -11.25 -8.65 11.63
N LYS A 408 -10.48 -7.66 11.18
CA LYS A 408 -9.03 -7.74 10.99
C LYS A 408 -8.39 -6.41 11.36
N ASN A 409 -7.29 -6.45 12.10
CA ASN A 409 -6.44 -5.29 12.36
C ASN A 409 -4.97 -5.75 12.45
N ARG A 410 -4.14 -5.38 11.47
CA ARG A 410 -2.72 -5.72 11.47
C ARG A 410 -1.89 -4.90 12.47
N GLY A 411 -2.38 -3.74 12.86
CA GLY A 411 -1.68 -2.81 13.76
C GLY A 411 -2.12 -2.90 15.22
N GLY A 412 -3.05 -3.82 15.56
CA GLY A 412 -3.59 -3.89 16.91
C GLY A 412 -4.63 -5.00 17.11
N GLN A 413 -5.54 -4.81 18.06
CA GLN A 413 -6.54 -5.79 18.40
C GLN A 413 -7.62 -5.91 17.30
N ALA A 414 -7.92 -7.15 16.90
CA ALA A 414 -9.07 -7.51 16.08
C ALA A 414 -10.26 -7.92 16.94
N ASP A 415 -11.38 -8.30 16.31
CA ASP A 415 -12.62 -8.78 16.93
C ASP A 415 -13.29 -7.79 17.89
N LYS A 416 -12.99 -6.48 17.73
CA LYS A 416 -13.66 -5.42 18.48
C LYS A 416 -14.98 -5.04 17.82
N LYS A 417 -15.99 -4.81 18.67
CA LYS A 417 -17.35 -4.47 18.24
C LYS A 417 -17.78 -3.16 18.91
N PHE A 418 -18.38 -2.28 18.13
CA PHE A 418 -18.88 -0.99 18.61
C PHE A 418 -20.33 -0.84 18.19
N GLN A 419 -21.18 -0.54 19.14
CA GLN A 419 -22.58 -0.22 18.85
C GLN A 419 -22.72 1.25 18.50
N VAL A 420 -23.41 1.54 17.40
CA VAL A 420 -23.68 2.90 16.93
C VAL A 420 -25.14 3.00 16.53
N ARG A 421 -25.70 4.21 16.61
CA ARG A 421 -27.02 4.51 16.08
C ARG A 421 -26.90 4.99 14.64
N CYS A 422 -27.69 4.42 13.74
CA CYS A 422 -27.71 4.73 12.33
C CYS A 422 -28.91 5.66 12.01
N VAL A 423 -28.63 6.90 11.65
CA VAL A 423 -29.65 7.89 11.30
C VAL A 423 -29.59 8.15 9.79
N LEU A 424 -30.07 7.16 9.00
CA LEU A 424 -29.93 7.18 7.53
C LEU A 424 -30.61 8.37 6.87
N GLU A 425 -31.71 8.87 7.42
CA GLU A 425 -32.39 10.08 6.89
C GLU A 425 -31.50 11.33 6.92
N LYS A 426 -30.50 11.36 7.80
CA LYS A 426 -29.50 12.41 7.94
C LYS A 426 -28.11 11.99 7.48
N SER A 427 -27.97 10.82 6.88
CA SER A 427 -26.70 10.26 6.42
C SER A 427 -25.62 10.24 7.52
N MET A 428 -25.97 9.87 8.76
CA MET A 428 -25.04 9.87 9.90
C MET A 428 -25.05 8.54 10.68
N PHE A 429 -23.88 8.21 11.21
CA PHE A 429 -23.74 7.34 12.36
C PHE A 429 -23.41 8.16 13.60
N VAL A 430 -24.06 7.85 14.71
CA VAL A 430 -23.90 8.55 15.99
C VAL A 430 -23.50 7.55 17.05
N ASP A 431 -22.53 7.91 17.89
CA ASP A 431 -22.12 7.08 19.00
C ASP A 431 -23.28 6.83 19.96
N VAL A 432 -23.36 5.65 20.50
CA VAL A 432 -24.22 5.31 21.60
C VAL A 432 -23.35 5.33 22.85
N GLU A 433 -23.69 6.18 23.82
CA GLU A 433 -23.07 6.08 25.15
C GLU A 433 -23.35 4.69 25.70
N PRO A 434 -22.35 3.98 26.25
CA PRO A 434 -22.60 2.68 26.87
C PRO A 434 -23.64 2.87 27.98
N GLU A 435 -24.78 2.19 27.85
CA GLU A 435 -25.71 2.06 28.96
C GLU A 435 -24.95 1.37 30.08
N GLU A 436 -24.98 1.93 31.31
CA GLU A 436 -24.22 1.44 32.48
C GLU A 436 -24.49 -0.04 32.83
N ASP A 437 -25.50 -0.65 32.22
CA ASP A 437 -25.95 -2.03 32.49
C ASP A 437 -25.29 -3.10 31.57
N GLU A 438 -24.51 -2.75 30.54
CA GLU A 438 -23.89 -3.74 29.62
C GLU A 438 -22.42 -4.11 29.96
N VAL A 439 -21.89 -3.67 31.10
CA VAL A 439 -20.51 -4.03 31.54
C VAL A 439 -20.44 -5.46 32.11
N GLU A 440 -21.58 -6.15 32.30
CA GLU A 440 -21.62 -7.46 32.95
C GLU A 440 -21.52 -8.71 32.07
N VAL A 441 -21.46 -8.58 30.72
CA VAL A 441 -21.41 -9.76 29.82
C VAL A 441 -20.01 -10.34 29.64
N THR A 442 -18.97 -9.70 30.16
CA THR A 442 -17.59 -10.20 30.03
C THR A 442 -17.02 -10.86 31.28
N ARG A 443 -17.81 -11.04 32.34
CA ARG A 443 -17.36 -11.69 33.59
C ARG A 443 -17.90 -13.09 33.84
N THR A 444 -18.84 -13.59 33.04
CA THR A 444 -19.54 -14.86 33.34
C THR A 444 -18.95 -16.08 32.64
N ASP A 445 -18.00 -15.92 31.72
CA ASP A 445 -17.36 -17.06 31.04
C ASP A 445 -16.05 -17.56 31.69
N LEU A 446 -15.64 -16.96 32.80
CA LEU A 446 -14.43 -17.37 33.51
C LEU A 446 -14.72 -18.20 34.82
N THR A 447 -15.97 -18.50 35.12
CA THR A 447 -16.32 -19.26 36.35
C THR A 447 -16.69 -20.72 36.11
N ASN A 448 -16.54 -21.24 34.87
CA ASN A 448 -16.73 -22.65 34.55
C ASN A 448 -15.45 -23.29 33.94
N LEU A 449 -14.29 -22.91 34.41
CA LEU A 449 -13.09 -23.73 34.28
C LEU A 449 -13.02 -24.57 35.56
N ASP A 450 -13.25 -25.87 35.40
CA ASP A 450 -13.09 -26.85 36.48
C ASP A 450 -11.68 -26.79 37.04
N GLU A 451 -11.55 -26.93 38.34
CA GLU A 451 -10.29 -26.86 39.12
C GLU A 451 -9.22 -27.90 38.72
N GLU A 452 -9.42 -28.67 37.65
CA GLU A 452 -8.47 -29.67 37.16
C GLU A 452 -7.47 -29.18 36.09
N ASP A 453 -7.69 -28.00 35.48
CA ASP A 453 -6.81 -27.47 34.38
C ASP A 453 -5.80 -26.41 34.85
N THR A 454 -5.65 -26.13 36.13
CA THR A 454 -4.72 -25.10 36.65
C THR A 454 -3.28 -25.58 36.86
N ASN A 455 -2.92 -26.78 36.40
CA ASN A 455 -1.56 -27.33 36.55
C ASN A 455 -0.63 -27.23 35.37
N ILE A 456 -0.89 -26.35 34.37
CA ILE A 456 -0.01 -26.14 33.19
C ILE A 456 0.45 -24.68 33.04
N LEU A 457 0.47 -23.91 34.10
CA LEU A 457 1.22 -22.66 34.15
C LEU A 457 2.24 -22.77 35.29
N ASP A 458 3.31 -23.51 34.99
CA ASP A 458 4.51 -23.55 35.80
C ASP A 458 5.12 -22.13 35.79
N ASN A 459 5.27 -21.56 36.99
CA ASN A 459 5.83 -20.23 37.26
C ASN A 459 7.33 -20.11 36.94
N SER A 460 7.90 -21.02 36.14
CA SER A 460 9.34 -21.00 35.80
C SER A 460 9.76 -19.92 34.81
N PHE A 461 8.82 -19.16 34.23
CA PHE A 461 9.16 -18.10 33.26
C PHE A 461 9.23 -16.69 33.88
N ILE A 462 8.73 -16.51 35.10
CA ILE A 462 8.76 -15.19 35.78
C ILE A 462 10.01 -15.08 36.67
N ASP A 463 10.53 -16.19 37.20
CA ASP A 463 11.72 -16.17 38.06
C ASP A 463 13.06 -16.10 37.28
N THR A 464 13.06 -16.32 35.97
CA THR A 464 14.27 -16.21 35.13
C THR A 464 14.56 -14.79 34.60
N VAL A 465 13.64 -13.84 34.79
CA VAL A 465 13.85 -12.45 34.35
C VAL A 465 14.30 -11.56 35.52
N ALA A 466 14.12 -11.99 36.76
CA ALA A 466 14.45 -11.19 37.96
C ALA A 466 15.89 -11.40 38.49
N ASP A 467 16.62 -12.45 38.04
CA ASP A 467 17.96 -12.77 38.55
C ASP A 467 19.11 -12.46 37.55
N ASN A 468 18.86 -11.80 36.43
CA ASN A 468 19.89 -11.50 35.40
C ASN A 468 20.19 -10.01 35.21
N ASP A 469 19.79 -9.11 36.11
CA ASP A 469 20.14 -7.70 36.04
C ASP A 469 21.65 -7.41 36.24
N ASP A 470 22.39 -8.35 36.83
CA ASP A 470 23.86 -8.19 37.07
C ASP A 470 24.75 -8.67 35.90
N GLU A 471 24.22 -9.42 34.93
CA GLU A 471 24.98 -9.89 33.75
C GLU A 471 24.86 -8.95 32.53
N PHE A 472 23.86 -8.09 32.50
CA PHE A 472 23.65 -7.16 31.38
C PHE A 472 24.56 -5.94 31.42
N ASP A 473 24.93 -5.48 32.63
CA ASP A 473 25.84 -4.31 32.79
C ASP A 473 27.30 -4.62 32.48
N SER A 474 27.70 -5.91 32.51
CA SER A 474 29.08 -6.30 32.20
C SER A 474 29.39 -6.42 30.70
N LEU A 475 28.36 -6.41 29.84
CA LEU A 475 28.51 -6.51 28.38
C LEU A 475 28.70 -5.15 27.68
N PHE A 476 28.51 -4.04 28.39
CA PHE A 476 28.65 -2.70 27.83
C PHE A 476 29.95 -1.98 28.27
N GLU A 477 30.78 -2.58 29.13
CA GLU A 477 32.09 -2.01 29.49
C GLU A 477 33.27 -2.47 28.60
N GLU A 478 33.03 -3.37 27.63
CA GLU A 478 34.06 -3.87 26.66
C GLU A 478 33.77 -3.51 25.19
N LEU A 479 32.88 -2.57 24.90
CA LEU A 479 32.72 -1.99 23.57
C LEU A 479 32.85 -0.47 23.63
#